data_5c0ef42f9939086782835872e2a5d60b
#
_entry.id   5c0ef42f9939086782835872e2a5d60b
#
_cell.length_a   1.000
_cell.length_b   1.000
_cell.length_c   1.000
_cell.angle_alpha   90.00
_cell.angle_beta   90.00
_cell.angle_gamma   90.00
#
_symmetry.space_group_name_H-M   'P 1'
#
loop_
_entity.id
_entity.type
_entity.pdbx_description
1 polymer ?
#
loop_
_entity_poly.entity_id
_entity_poly.type
_entity_poly.pdbx_seq_one_letter_code
_entity_poly.pdbx_strand_id
1 'polypeptide(L)'
;CLLSRGLGDVYKRQVFEWITDKLGAQGTICGGGRYDPLIEMLGGRPAPGVGFAMGMERVIELMRECGRVPVRTQTDVYVIHSGGDTQVQAMLLAEALRDAGVRVMVHPGKSGFKSQMKKADASGARFAVFAAEDELAAGTVSVKALREGEKSYAEQTALPLAGAAAAIAAALAA
;
A
#
# COMPACT_ATOMS: atom_id res chain seq x y z
N CYS A 1 -20.74 16.28 3.40
CA CYS A 1 -20.83 17.73 3.61
C CYS A 1 -19.52 18.43 3.33
N LEU A 2 -19.18 18.58 2.06
CA LEU A 2 -18.07 19.43 1.64
C LEU A 2 -18.65 20.65 0.93
N LEU A 3 -18.36 21.84 1.45
CA LEU A 3 -18.73 23.09 0.82
C LEU A 3 -17.52 23.59 0.01
N SER A 4 -17.73 23.90 -1.27
CA SER A 4 -16.73 24.58 -2.08
C SER A 4 -16.92 26.10 -1.94
N ARG A 5 -15.87 26.81 -1.55
CA ARG A 5 -15.85 28.28 -1.54
C ARG A 5 -14.79 28.77 -2.52
N GLY A 6 -15.18 29.71 -3.37
CA GLY A 6 -14.26 30.46 -4.21
C GLY A 6 -13.73 31.67 -3.43
N LEU A 7 -12.43 31.73 -3.22
CA LEU A 7 -11.73 32.89 -2.62
C LEU A 7 -10.92 33.57 -3.71
N GLY A 8 -11.29 34.83 -4.02
CA GLY A 8 -10.51 35.66 -4.94
C GLY A 8 -9.33 36.29 -4.22
N ASP A 9 -8.12 36.05 -4.68
CA ASP A 9 -6.92 36.72 -4.23
C ASP A 9 -6.29 37.50 -5.39
N VAL A 10 -5.66 38.66 -5.09
CA VAL A 10 -5.13 39.61 -6.08
C VAL A 10 -4.08 38.97 -7.00
N TYR A 11 -3.38 37.92 -6.52
CA TYR A 11 -2.34 37.20 -7.27
C TYR A 11 -2.79 35.87 -7.87
N LYS A 12 -4.01 35.42 -7.57
CA LYS A 12 -4.57 34.15 -8.03
C LYS A 12 -5.88 34.42 -8.74
N ARG A 13 -5.98 34.04 -10.02
CA ARG A 13 -7.20 34.26 -10.82
C ARG A 13 -8.39 33.45 -10.34
N GLN A 14 -8.14 32.31 -9.67
CA GLN A 14 -9.16 31.41 -9.13
C GLN A 14 -8.58 30.63 -7.94
N VAL A 15 -9.26 30.65 -6.81
CA VAL A 15 -8.93 29.87 -5.61
C VAL A 15 -10.17 29.09 -5.20
N PHE A 16 -10.01 27.87 -4.77
CA PHE A 16 -11.09 27.07 -4.22
C PHE A 16 -10.63 26.35 -2.93
N GLU A 17 -11.56 26.13 -2.04
CA GLU A 17 -11.38 25.33 -0.84
C GLU A 17 -12.54 24.35 -0.68
N TRP A 18 -12.23 23.18 -0.17
CA TRP A 18 -13.21 22.21 0.27
C TRP A 18 -13.21 22.20 1.79
N ILE A 19 -14.34 22.59 2.37
CA ILE A 19 -14.49 22.82 3.80
C ILE A 19 -15.56 21.87 4.34
N THR A 20 -15.32 21.34 5.55
CA THR A 20 -16.28 20.56 6.32
C THR A 20 -16.55 21.23 7.67
N ASP A 21 -17.74 21.07 8.18
CA ASP A 21 -18.16 21.44 9.53
C ASP A 21 -17.86 20.38 10.59
N LYS A 22 -17.47 19.16 10.14
CA LYS A 22 -17.27 18.01 11.02
C LYS A 22 -15.91 17.97 11.74
N LEU A 23 -14.95 18.77 11.31
CA LEU A 23 -13.60 18.82 11.89
C LEU A 23 -13.31 20.10 12.70
N GLY A 24 -14.35 20.74 13.20
CA GLY A 24 -14.24 21.95 14.03
C GLY A 24 -13.47 23.07 13.34
N ALA A 25 -12.51 23.70 14.07
CA ALA A 25 -11.74 24.84 13.55
C ALA A 25 -10.81 24.50 12.38
N GLN A 26 -10.55 23.22 12.11
CA GLN A 26 -9.69 22.77 11.01
C GLN A 26 -10.50 22.21 9.83
N GLY A 27 -11.58 22.87 9.47
CA GLY A 27 -12.53 22.42 8.47
C GLY A 27 -12.00 22.32 7.03
N THR A 28 -10.92 23.02 6.67
CA THR A 28 -10.38 22.96 5.29
C THR A 28 -9.67 21.64 5.03
N ILE A 29 -10.21 20.84 4.12
CA ILE A 29 -9.69 19.53 3.74
C ILE A 29 -8.72 19.63 2.56
N CYS A 30 -9.07 20.44 1.57
CA CYS A 30 -8.35 20.64 0.34
C CYS A 30 -8.45 22.10 -0.08
N GLY A 31 -7.39 22.63 -0.63
CA GLY A 31 -7.38 23.97 -1.22
C GLY A 31 -6.48 24.00 -2.45
N GLY A 32 -6.86 24.85 -3.40
CA GLY A 32 -6.12 24.98 -4.63
C GLY A 32 -6.51 26.23 -5.41
N GLY A 33 -5.89 26.39 -6.57
CA GLY A 33 -6.17 27.52 -7.42
C GLY A 33 -5.36 27.54 -8.69
N ARG A 34 -5.57 28.60 -9.46
CA ARG A 34 -4.82 28.88 -10.68
C ARG A 34 -3.70 29.88 -10.38
N TYR A 35 -2.48 29.57 -10.78
CA TYR A 35 -1.26 30.33 -10.48
C TYR A 35 -0.37 30.49 -11.73
N ASP A 36 -0.95 31.01 -12.81
CA ASP A 36 -0.28 31.21 -14.11
C ASP A 36 1.08 31.94 -14.02
N PRO A 37 1.27 32.97 -13.14
CA PRO A 37 2.55 33.67 -13.05
C PRO A 37 3.69 32.85 -12.43
N LEU A 38 3.41 31.72 -11.78
CA LEU A 38 4.40 31.00 -10.97
C LEU A 38 5.60 30.55 -11.80
N ILE A 39 5.37 29.99 -13.00
CA ILE A 39 6.43 29.44 -13.83
C ILE A 39 7.35 30.56 -14.33
N GLU A 40 6.81 31.72 -14.69
CA GLU A 40 7.57 32.89 -15.10
C GLU A 40 8.38 33.46 -13.92
N MET A 41 7.79 33.54 -12.72
CA MET A 41 8.48 33.97 -11.49
C MET A 41 9.65 33.06 -11.11
N LEU A 42 9.59 31.79 -11.49
CA LEU A 42 10.67 30.81 -11.31
C LEU A 42 11.70 30.82 -12.46
N GLY A 43 11.59 31.75 -13.41
CA GLY A 43 12.51 31.88 -14.54
C GLY A 43 12.20 31.00 -15.75
N GLY A 44 11.01 30.35 -15.76
CA GLY A 44 10.54 29.57 -16.89
C GLY A 44 9.80 30.40 -17.94
N ARG A 45 9.39 29.78 -19.03
CA ARG A 45 8.51 30.42 -20.02
C ARG A 45 7.11 30.56 -19.47
N PRO A 46 6.39 31.68 -19.71
CA PRO A 46 5.01 31.86 -19.28
C PRO A 46 4.14 30.65 -19.68
N ALA A 47 3.50 30.04 -18.70
CA ALA A 47 2.60 28.91 -18.92
C ALA A 47 1.52 28.92 -17.84
N PRO A 48 0.26 28.55 -18.17
CA PRO A 48 -0.79 28.43 -17.17
C PRO A 48 -0.50 27.30 -16.18
N GLY A 49 -0.77 27.56 -14.89
CA GLY A 49 -0.62 26.57 -13.83
C GLY A 49 -1.90 26.47 -12.99
N VAL A 50 -2.28 25.25 -12.66
CA VAL A 50 -3.37 24.94 -11.75
C VAL A 50 -2.97 23.76 -10.87
N GLY A 51 -3.36 23.78 -9.62
CA GLY A 51 -3.12 22.67 -8.71
C GLY A 51 -3.87 22.82 -7.41
N PHE A 52 -3.77 21.79 -6.61
CA PHE A 52 -4.36 21.75 -5.29
C PHE A 52 -3.50 20.92 -4.33
N ALA A 53 -3.70 21.14 -3.05
CA ALA A 53 -3.15 20.31 -1.98
C ALA A 53 -4.28 19.84 -1.07
N MET A 54 -4.14 18.63 -0.54
CA MET A 54 -5.13 18.01 0.33
C MET A 54 -4.41 17.43 1.57
N GLY A 55 -4.98 17.65 2.75
CA GLY A 55 -4.49 17.05 3.99
C GLY A 55 -4.97 15.60 4.11
N MET A 56 -4.07 14.64 3.91
CA MET A 56 -4.41 13.22 3.97
C MET A 56 -4.99 12.84 5.34
N GLU A 57 -4.39 13.32 6.43
CA GLU A 57 -4.85 13.07 7.79
C GLU A 57 -6.25 13.64 8.02
N ARG A 58 -6.55 14.82 7.47
CA ARG A 58 -7.88 15.44 7.54
C ARG A 58 -8.93 14.65 6.76
N VAL A 59 -8.56 14.10 5.60
CA VAL A 59 -9.45 13.21 4.84
C VAL A 59 -9.76 11.95 5.65
N ILE A 60 -8.74 11.32 6.25
CA ILE A 60 -8.92 10.12 7.08
C ILE A 60 -9.81 10.42 8.30
N GLU A 61 -9.59 11.56 8.95
CA GLU A 61 -10.41 11.97 10.10
C GLU A 61 -11.87 12.22 9.69
N LEU A 62 -12.08 12.92 8.58
CA LEU A 62 -13.42 13.11 8.04
C LEU A 62 -14.11 11.78 7.68
N MET A 63 -13.37 10.82 7.12
CA MET A 63 -13.88 9.47 6.85
C MET A 63 -14.33 8.78 8.14
N ARG A 64 -13.59 8.93 9.24
CA ARG A 64 -13.96 8.40 10.56
C ARG A 64 -15.24 9.04 11.06
N GLU A 65 -15.31 10.36 11.06
CA GLU A 65 -16.50 11.13 11.48
C GLU A 65 -17.75 10.79 10.65
N CYS A 66 -17.55 10.44 9.37
CA CYS A 66 -18.63 10.03 8.49
C CYS A 66 -18.94 8.52 8.52
N GLY A 67 -18.28 7.74 9.35
CA GLY A 67 -18.44 6.28 9.39
C GLY A 67 -18.03 5.56 8.11
N ARG A 68 -17.14 6.16 7.32
CA ARG A 68 -16.68 5.67 6.01
C ARG A 68 -15.27 5.11 6.02
N VAL A 69 -14.78 4.72 7.19
CA VAL A 69 -13.46 4.08 7.28
C VAL A 69 -13.54 2.70 6.62
N PRO A 70 -12.69 2.40 5.65
CA PRO A 70 -12.64 1.05 5.08
C PRO A 70 -12.30 0.04 6.17
N VAL A 71 -12.97 -1.08 6.16
CA VAL A 71 -12.60 -2.21 7.03
C VAL A 71 -11.16 -2.59 6.68
N ARG A 72 -10.30 -2.65 7.70
CA ARG A 72 -8.91 -3.04 7.51
C ARG A 72 -8.88 -4.47 7.00
N THR A 73 -8.59 -4.64 5.73
CA THR A 73 -8.44 -5.96 5.13
C THR A 73 -7.16 -6.60 5.65
N GLN A 74 -7.27 -7.80 6.20
CA GLN A 74 -6.10 -8.56 6.64
C GLN A 74 -5.21 -8.91 5.44
N THR A 75 -3.90 -8.97 5.67
CA THR A 75 -2.94 -9.51 4.71
C THR A 75 -3.17 -11.01 4.56
N ASP A 76 -3.20 -11.51 3.35
CA ASP A 76 -3.32 -12.95 3.12
C ASP A 76 -1.95 -13.63 3.17
N VAL A 77 -0.96 -13.01 2.54
CA VAL A 77 0.39 -13.54 2.39
C VAL A 77 1.43 -12.52 2.85
N TYR A 78 2.38 -12.96 3.66
CA TYR A 78 3.57 -12.20 4.02
C TYR A 78 4.79 -12.82 3.36
N VAL A 79 5.48 -12.09 2.49
CA VAL A 79 6.68 -12.55 1.80
C VAL A 79 7.92 -12.16 2.60
N ILE A 80 8.69 -13.18 2.95
CA ILE A 80 9.98 -13.11 3.66
C ILE A 80 11.08 -13.33 2.64
N HIS A 81 12.13 -12.55 2.70
CA HIS A 81 13.29 -12.70 1.81
C HIS A 81 14.60 -12.56 2.61
N SER A 82 15.62 -13.30 2.23
CA SER A 82 16.89 -13.31 2.94
C SER A 82 18.04 -13.70 2.02
N GLY A 83 19.14 -12.95 2.11
CA GLY A 83 20.33 -13.14 1.29
C GLY A 83 20.28 -12.41 -0.06
N GLY A 84 21.44 -12.08 -0.60
CA GLY A 84 21.66 -11.53 -1.95
C GLY A 84 20.63 -10.55 -2.47
N ASP A 85 20.27 -10.69 -3.73
CA ASP A 85 19.26 -9.88 -4.43
C ASP A 85 17.85 -10.49 -4.35
N THR A 86 17.57 -11.29 -3.33
CA THR A 86 16.27 -11.97 -3.15
C THR A 86 15.09 -11.01 -3.03
N GLN A 87 15.34 -9.77 -2.64
CA GLN A 87 14.29 -8.75 -2.55
C GLN A 87 13.59 -8.49 -3.89
N VAL A 88 14.33 -8.47 -4.98
CA VAL A 88 13.76 -8.29 -6.33
C VAL A 88 12.84 -9.46 -6.68
N GLN A 89 13.29 -10.68 -6.44
CA GLN A 89 12.47 -11.87 -6.71
C GLN A 89 11.24 -11.94 -5.80
N ALA A 90 11.38 -11.55 -4.52
CA ALA A 90 10.25 -11.43 -3.60
C ALA A 90 9.21 -10.40 -4.08
N MET A 91 9.65 -9.29 -4.64
CA MET A 91 8.75 -8.28 -5.23
C MET A 91 8.04 -8.83 -6.47
N LEU A 92 8.74 -9.48 -7.38
CA LEU A 92 8.14 -10.10 -8.58
C LEU A 92 7.10 -11.16 -8.21
N LEU A 93 7.40 -12.01 -7.22
CA LEU A 93 6.45 -12.98 -6.70
C LEU A 93 5.23 -12.29 -6.07
N ALA A 94 5.45 -11.22 -5.33
CA ALA A 94 4.36 -10.46 -4.71
C ALA A 94 3.45 -9.81 -5.75
N GLU A 95 3.99 -9.29 -6.87
CA GLU A 95 3.17 -8.77 -7.96
C GLU A 95 2.35 -9.89 -8.61
N ALA A 96 2.94 -11.05 -8.89
CA ALA A 96 2.21 -12.20 -9.42
C ALA A 96 1.07 -12.67 -8.49
N LEU A 97 1.28 -12.61 -7.18
CA LEU A 97 0.23 -12.90 -6.18
C LEU A 97 -0.87 -11.83 -6.19
N ARG A 98 -0.51 -10.54 -6.32
CA ARG A 98 -1.47 -9.42 -6.41
C ARG A 98 -2.31 -9.51 -7.66
N ASP A 99 -1.72 -9.86 -8.80
CA ASP A 99 -2.43 -10.11 -10.07
C ASP A 99 -3.44 -11.24 -9.94
N ALA A 100 -3.16 -12.23 -9.07
CA ALA A 100 -4.10 -13.30 -8.71
C ALA A 100 -5.13 -12.88 -7.63
N GLY A 101 -5.20 -11.60 -7.25
CA GLY A 101 -6.16 -11.07 -6.29
C GLY A 101 -5.77 -11.27 -4.81
N VAL A 102 -4.56 -11.72 -4.51
CA VAL A 102 -4.08 -11.98 -3.15
C VAL A 102 -3.54 -10.68 -2.51
N ARG A 103 -3.87 -10.43 -1.26
CA ARG A 103 -3.36 -9.27 -0.49
C ARG A 103 -1.99 -9.62 0.09
N VAL A 104 -0.95 -9.02 -0.46
CA VAL A 104 0.43 -9.38 -0.15
C VAL A 104 1.17 -8.23 0.53
N MET A 105 1.90 -8.56 1.59
CA MET A 105 2.89 -7.70 2.19
C MET A 105 4.28 -8.32 1.99
N VAL A 106 5.18 -7.57 1.38
CA VAL A 106 6.61 -7.94 1.32
C VAL A 106 7.32 -7.32 2.50
N HIS A 107 8.21 -8.06 3.13
CA HIS A 107 9.00 -7.53 4.24
C HIS A 107 9.82 -6.32 3.80
N PRO A 108 9.69 -5.15 4.46
CA PRO A 108 10.47 -3.98 4.09
C PRO A 108 11.88 -4.08 4.66
N GLY A 109 12.87 -3.88 3.80
CA GLY A 109 14.28 -3.78 4.19
C GLY A 109 14.96 -5.10 4.54
N LYS A 110 16.17 -4.99 5.08
CA LYS A 110 17.02 -6.14 5.42
C LYS A 110 16.97 -6.41 6.92
N SER A 111 16.44 -7.55 7.32
CA SER A 111 16.50 -8.01 8.70
C SER A 111 16.63 -9.54 8.72
N GLY A 112 17.13 -10.09 9.83
CA GLY A 112 17.29 -11.52 9.97
C GLY A 112 15.96 -12.28 9.92
N PHE A 113 15.99 -13.51 9.44
CA PHE A 113 14.84 -14.40 9.24
C PHE A 113 13.87 -14.44 10.44
N LYS A 114 14.42 -14.61 11.65
CA LYS A 114 13.61 -14.67 12.89
C LYS A 114 12.80 -13.40 13.14
N SER A 115 13.39 -12.24 12.82
CA SER A 115 12.72 -10.94 12.95
C SER A 115 11.60 -10.81 11.92
N GLN A 116 11.83 -11.26 10.68
CA GLN A 116 10.83 -11.24 9.61
C GLN A 116 9.66 -12.15 9.95
N MET A 117 9.91 -13.36 10.45
CA MET A 117 8.87 -14.28 10.91
C MET A 117 7.99 -13.69 12.00
N LYS A 118 8.59 -13.03 12.99
CA LYS A 118 7.82 -12.36 14.05
C LYS A 118 6.90 -11.28 13.48
N LYS A 119 7.36 -10.53 12.47
CA LYS A 119 6.54 -9.51 11.79
C LYS A 119 5.46 -10.14 10.90
N ALA A 120 5.76 -11.23 10.22
CA ALA A 120 4.79 -12.01 9.46
C ALA A 120 3.64 -12.49 10.36
N ASP A 121 3.96 -13.03 11.51
CA ASP A 121 2.96 -13.46 12.48
C ASP A 121 2.13 -12.28 13.02
N ALA A 122 2.78 -11.19 13.40
CA ALA A 122 2.11 -9.99 13.90
C ALA A 122 1.25 -9.28 12.83
N SER A 123 1.51 -9.50 11.52
CA SER A 123 0.74 -8.90 10.43
C SER A 123 -0.69 -9.44 10.29
N GLY A 124 -0.98 -10.60 10.88
CA GLY A 124 -2.24 -11.31 10.72
C GLY A 124 -2.32 -12.14 9.44
N ALA A 125 -1.24 -12.23 8.64
CA ALA A 125 -1.24 -13.02 7.41
C ALA A 125 -1.59 -14.49 7.65
N ARG A 126 -2.30 -15.09 6.68
CA ARG A 126 -2.62 -16.52 6.70
C ARG A 126 -1.39 -17.37 6.37
N PHE A 127 -0.61 -16.96 5.37
CA PHE A 127 0.59 -17.67 4.93
C PHE A 127 1.84 -16.79 5.00
N ALA A 128 2.97 -17.40 5.34
CA ALA A 128 4.31 -16.87 5.07
C ALA A 128 4.89 -17.57 3.85
N VAL A 129 5.47 -16.78 2.95
CA VAL A 129 6.19 -17.28 1.77
C VAL A 129 7.65 -16.88 1.90
N PHE A 130 8.53 -17.86 1.75
CA PHE A 130 9.98 -17.69 1.90
C PHE A 130 10.62 -17.68 0.51
N ALA A 131 11.26 -16.57 0.19
CA ALA A 131 12.05 -16.36 -1.01
C ALA A 131 13.51 -16.10 -0.58
N ALA A 132 14.15 -17.12 0.02
CA ALA A 132 15.55 -17.03 0.40
C ALA A 132 16.46 -17.48 -0.75
N GLU A 133 17.76 -17.23 -0.59
CA GLU A 133 18.73 -17.44 -1.67
C GLU A 133 18.78 -18.90 -2.14
N ASP A 134 18.75 -19.84 -1.19
CA ASP A 134 18.81 -21.28 -1.49
C ASP A 134 17.55 -21.76 -2.23
N GLU A 135 16.35 -21.32 -1.79
CA GLU A 135 15.09 -21.63 -2.48
C GLU A 135 15.06 -21.07 -3.89
N LEU A 136 15.44 -19.82 -4.06
CA LEU A 136 15.44 -19.16 -5.36
C LEU A 136 16.47 -19.77 -6.32
N ALA A 137 17.65 -20.16 -5.82
CA ALA A 137 18.66 -20.88 -6.59
C ALA A 137 18.15 -22.26 -7.08
N ALA A 138 17.29 -22.89 -6.28
CA ALA A 138 16.61 -24.14 -6.66
C ALA A 138 15.37 -23.92 -7.54
N GLY A 139 15.02 -22.67 -7.86
CA GLY A 139 13.81 -22.34 -8.62
C GLY A 139 12.51 -22.58 -7.85
N THR A 140 12.56 -22.52 -6.52
CA THR A 140 11.44 -22.79 -5.62
C THR A 140 11.19 -21.64 -4.67
N VAL A 141 10.07 -21.67 -3.97
CA VAL A 141 9.75 -20.89 -2.77
C VAL A 141 9.12 -21.83 -1.74
N SER A 142 9.30 -21.55 -0.46
CA SER A 142 8.64 -22.30 0.59
C SER A 142 7.43 -21.55 1.12
N VAL A 143 6.35 -22.24 1.43
CA VAL A 143 5.11 -21.67 1.97
C VAL A 143 4.78 -22.36 3.30
N LYS A 144 4.32 -21.60 4.27
CA LYS A 144 3.90 -22.09 5.58
C LYS A 144 2.67 -21.35 6.07
N ALA A 145 1.69 -22.08 6.60
CA ALA A 145 0.56 -21.49 7.32
C ALA A 145 1.01 -20.86 8.64
N LEU A 146 0.46 -19.68 8.93
CA LEU A 146 0.72 -18.92 10.16
C LEU A 146 -0.45 -18.98 11.14
N ARG A 147 -1.61 -19.51 10.73
CA ARG A 147 -2.82 -19.54 11.54
C ARG A 147 -3.24 -20.96 11.84
N GLU A 148 -3.67 -21.19 13.09
CA GLU A 148 -4.27 -22.47 13.48
C GLU A 148 -5.56 -22.68 12.70
N GLY A 149 -5.79 -23.91 12.26
CA GLY A 149 -6.96 -24.28 11.45
C GLY A 149 -6.76 -24.19 9.94
N GLU A 150 -5.68 -23.58 9.44
CA GLU A 150 -5.33 -23.64 8.03
C GLU A 150 -4.85 -25.04 7.66
N LYS A 151 -5.59 -25.71 6.76
CA LYS A 151 -5.26 -27.07 6.32
C LYS A 151 -4.19 -27.08 5.24
N SER A 152 -4.20 -26.07 4.38
CA SER A 152 -3.19 -25.89 3.33
C SER A 152 -1.90 -25.38 3.93
N TYR A 153 -0.78 -26.01 3.57
CA TYR A 153 0.56 -25.61 4.01
C TYR A 153 0.75 -25.57 5.55
N ALA A 154 0.06 -26.46 6.27
CA ALA A 154 0.25 -26.62 7.74
C ALA A 154 1.71 -26.86 8.10
N GLU A 155 2.41 -27.64 7.26
CA GLU A 155 3.87 -27.79 7.29
C GLU A 155 4.48 -26.95 6.16
N GLN A 156 5.74 -26.53 6.37
CA GLN A 156 6.47 -25.80 5.35
C GLN A 156 6.63 -26.65 4.09
N THR A 157 6.10 -26.16 2.98
CA THR A 157 6.04 -26.87 1.71
C THR A 157 6.76 -26.08 0.62
N ALA A 158 7.65 -26.71 -0.11
CA ALA A 158 8.32 -26.12 -1.26
C ALA A 158 7.40 -26.16 -2.49
N LEU A 159 7.30 -25.06 -3.20
CA LEU A 159 6.56 -24.91 -4.45
C LEU A 159 7.51 -24.44 -5.55
N PRO A 160 7.34 -24.91 -6.81
CA PRO A 160 8.05 -24.32 -7.93
C PRO A 160 7.72 -22.83 -8.03
N LEU A 161 8.73 -21.99 -8.21
CA LEU A 161 8.55 -20.53 -8.34
C LEU A 161 7.59 -20.20 -9.50
N ALA A 162 7.75 -20.89 -10.63
CA ALA A 162 6.82 -20.83 -11.75
C ALA A 162 5.49 -21.51 -11.35
N GLY A 163 4.48 -20.75 -11.01
CA GLY A 163 3.16 -21.27 -10.60
C GLY A 163 2.87 -21.16 -9.11
N ALA A 164 3.82 -20.76 -8.28
CA ALA A 164 3.63 -20.60 -6.83
C ALA A 164 2.47 -19.62 -6.54
N ALA A 165 2.36 -18.53 -7.29
CA ALA A 165 1.29 -17.56 -7.11
C ALA A 165 -0.10 -18.17 -7.32
N ALA A 166 -0.30 -18.96 -8.38
CA ALA A 166 -1.56 -19.63 -8.65
C ALA A 166 -1.90 -20.69 -7.59
N ALA A 167 -0.90 -21.49 -7.16
CA ALA A 167 -1.10 -22.50 -6.12
C ALA A 167 -1.49 -21.88 -4.77
N ILE A 168 -0.85 -20.79 -4.38
CA ILE A 168 -1.15 -20.06 -3.14
C ILE A 168 -2.53 -19.40 -3.22
N ALA A 169 -2.88 -18.77 -4.35
CA ALA A 169 -4.21 -18.18 -4.55
C ALA A 169 -5.31 -19.23 -4.47
N ALA A 170 -5.12 -20.41 -5.08
CA ALA A 170 -6.06 -21.52 -4.98
C ALA A 170 -6.24 -22.01 -3.53
N ALA A 171 -5.15 -22.10 -2.76
CA ALA A 171 -5.19 -22.51 -1.36
C ALA A 171 -5.90 -21.48 -0.46
N LEU A 172 -5.84 -20.19 -0.80
CA LEU A 172 -6.54 -19.11 -0.07
C LEU A 172 -8.04 -19.10 -0.35
N ALA A 173 -8.46 -19.64 -1.51
CA ALA A 173 -9.86 -19.71 -1.92
C ALA A 173 -10.59 -20.96 -1.40
N ALA A 174 -9.84 -21.97 -0.94
CA ALA A 174 -10.37 -23.22 -0.38
C ALA A 174 -10.79 -23.06 1.09
#